data_e6383a18d5a154cd5f6c454b5e8e4484
#
_entry.id   e6383a18d5a154cd5f6c454b5e8e4484
#
_cell.length_a   1.000
_cell.length_b   1.000
_cell.length_c   1.000
_cell.angle_alpha   90.00
_cell.angle_beta   90.00
_cell.angle_gamma   90.00
#
_symmetry.space_group_name_H-M   'P 1'
#
loop_
_entity.id
_entity.type
_entity.pdbx_description
1 polymer ?
#
loop_
_entity_poly.entity_id
_entity_poly.type
_entity_poly.pdbx_seq_one_letter_code
_entity_poly.pdbx_strand_id
1 'polypeptide(L)'
;MLSSLFFFSPNCLMMNIIIWNCRGAWKPSFRKHVGDLVQNYNPAILVVMETHVGGDRAKEITNLLPFDGAFHTDTIGYSGGLWVLWNTDRVDLALLSSTEQEIHAEVKVRFTNTSWLFSVVYASLRNVERQVLWENLMSVADLHNLPWVIAGDFNEPLLS
;
A
#
# COMPACT_ATOMS: atom_id res chain seq x y z
N MET A 1 0.58 16.12 -3.31
CA MET A 1 0.84 16.33 -1.89
C MET A 1 1.03 14.96 -1.24
N LEU A 2 2.13 14.72 -0.57
CA LEU A 2 2.40 13.47 0.15
C LEU A 2 1.42 13.33 1.31
N SER A 3 0.67 12.23 1.37
CA SER A 3 -0.29 12.01 2.46
C SER A 3 0.41 11.57 3.75
N SER A 4 1.50 10.80 3.65
CA SER A 4 2.29 10.37 4.80
C SER A 4 3.64 9.77 4.35
N LEU A 5 4.69 10.11 5.06
CA LEU A 5 6.01 9.54 4.92
C LEU A 5 6.36 8.81 6.22
N PHE A 6 6.53 7.50 6.17
CA PHE A 6 6.94 6.71 7.32
C PHE A 6 8.37 6.21 7.15
N PHE A 7 9.20 6.52 8.13
CA PHE A 7 10.53 5.94 8.27
C PHE A 7 10.47 4.83 9.32
N PHE A 8 10.71 3.61 8.90
CA PHE A 8 10.81 2.50 9.83
C PHE A 8 12.27 2.08 9.93
N SER A 9 12.86 2.20 11.10
CA SER A 9 14.21 1.73 11.38
C SER A 9 14.21 0.69 12.50
N PRO A 10 14.12 -0.60 12.18
CA PRO A 10 14.64 -1.59 13.09
C PRO A 10 16.10 -1.85 12.71
N ASN A 11 17.01 -1.36 13.50
CA ASN A 11 18.44 -1.63 13.41
C ASN A 11 19.10 -1.48 12.03
N CYS A 12 19.50 -0.25 11.68
CA CYS A 12 20.54 0.09 10.71
C CYS A 12 20.25 0.03 9.20
N LEU A 13 19.11 -0.40 8.73
CA LEU A 13 18.71 -0.24 7.33
C LEU A 13 17.44 0.60 7.27
N MET A 14 17.59 1.85 6.91
CA MET A 14 16.44 2.76 6.73
C MET A 14 15.51 2.20 5.65
N MET A 15 14.38 1.65 6.07
CA MET A 15 13.33 1.22 5.18
C MET A 15 12.27 2.32 5.11
N ASN A 16 12.25 3.01 3.98
CA ASN A 16 11.30 4.08 3.74
C ASN A 16 10.03 3.49 3.12
N ILE A 17 8.90 3.78 3.72
CA ILE A 17 7.58 3.48 3.18
C ILE A 17 6.88 4.80 2.91
N ILE A 18 6.41 4.99 1.68
CA ILE A 18 5.63 6.16 1.30
C ILE A 18 4.20 5.72 1.05
N ILE A 19 3.25 6.47 1.60
CA ILE A 19 1.82 6.33 1.33
C ILE A 19 1.34 7.61 0.66
N TRP A 20 0.79 7.46 -0.55
CA TRP A 20 0.42 8.59 -1.38
C TRP A 20 -0.96 8.40 -1.99
N ASN A 21 -1.83 9.39 -1.79
CA ASN A 21 -3.09 9.49 -2.51
C ASN A 21 -2.85 10.23 -3.83
N CYS A 22 -2.90 9.50 -4.94
CA CYS A 22 -2.56 10.06 -6.25
C CYS A 22 -3.73 10.69 -6.98
N ARG A 23 -4.96 10.41 -6.54
CA ARG A 23 -6.19 10.89 -7.18
C ARG A 23 -6.25 10.63 -8.68
N GLY A 24 -5.88 9.39 -9.07
CA GLY A 24 -5.91 8.91 -10.44
C GLY A 24 -4.54 8.63 -11.04
N ALA A 25 -4.19 7.34 -11.14
CA ALA A 25 -2.95 6.86 -11.75
C ALA A 25 -2.95 6.92 -13.29
N TRP A 26 -4.10 7.19 -13.89
CA TRP A 26 -4.26 7.37 -15.34
C TRP A 26 -3.77 8.73 -15.85
N LYS A 27 -3.54 9.68 -14.96
CA LYS A 27 -3.12 11.05 -15.32
C LYS A 27 -1.71 11.05 -15.95
N PRO A 28 -1.47 11.85 -16.98
CA PRO A 28 -0.15 11.94 -17.62
C PRO A 28 0.99 12.28 -16.68
N SER A 29 0.72 13.07 -15.63
CA SER A 29 1.70 13.46 -14.62
C SER A 29 2.04 12.38 -13.59
N PHE A 30 1.26 11.29 -13.53
CA PHE A 30 1.42 10.25 -12.50
C PHE A 30 2.83 9.66 -12.50
N ARG A 31 3.31 9.21 -13.66
CA ARG A 31 4.64 8.60 -13.79
C ARG A 31 5.77 9.55 -13.37
N LYS A 32 5.64 10.83 -13.72
CA LYS A 32 6.61 11.84 -13.30
C LYS A 32 6.64 12.00 -11.79
N HIS A 33 5.47 12.08 -11.15
CA HIS A 33 5.37 12.19 -9.69
C HIS A 33 5.97 10.97 -8.99
N VAL A 34 5.74 9.75 -9.48
CA VAL A 34 6.39 8.54 -8.95
C VAL A 34 7.90 8.65 -9.08
N GLY A 35 8.41 9.08 -10.23
CA GLY A 35 9.84 9.30 -10.44
C GLY A 35 10.45 10.30 -9.45
N ASP A 36 9.77 11.40 -9.19
CA ASP A 36 10.19 12.42 -8.21
C ASP A 36 10.21 11.84 -6.77
N LEU A 37 9.19 11.03 -6.40
CA LEU A 37 9.15 10.35 -5.10
C LEU A 37 10.32 9.38 -4.93
N VAL A 38 10.60 8.59 -5.95
CA VAL A 38 11.71 7.62 -5.93
C VAL A 38 13.04 8.35 -5.85
N GLN A 39 13.24 9.40 -6.63
CA GLN A 39 14.48 10.17 -6.65
C GLN A 39 14.75 10.86 -5.30
N ASN A 40 13.72 11.42 -4.68
CA ASN A 40 13.87 12.21 -3.46
C ASN A 40 13.95 11.35 -2.19
N TYR A 41 13.26 10.21 -2.16
CA TYR A 41 13.07 9.43 -0.92
C TYR A 41 13.56 7.98 -1.00
N ASN A 42 13.80 7.45 -2.21
CA ASN A 42 14.23 6.07 -2.44
C ASN A 42 13.42 5.04 -1.60
N PRO A 43 12.08 4.98 -1.73
CA PRO A 43 11.26 4.11 -0.91
C PRO A 43 11.50 2.63 -1.22
N ALA A 44 11.52 1.79 -0.18
CA ALA A 44 11.47 0.35 -0.34
C ALA A 44 10.06 -0.12 -0.75
N ILE A 45 9.05 0.55 -0.21
CA ILE A 45 7.64 0.30 -0.49
C ILE A 45 6.95 1.64 -0.80
N LEU A 46 6.22 1.68 -1.90
CA LEU A 46 5.33 2.77 -2.27
C LEU A 46 3.88 2.27 -2.28
N VAL A 47 3.06 2.86 -1.45
CA VAL A 47 1.61 2.65 -1.44
C VAL A 47 0.94 3.78 -2.18
N VAL A 48 0.11 3.43 -3.16
CA VAL A 48 -0.65 4.39 -3.97
C VAL A 48 -2.14 4.16 -3.75
N MET A 49 -2.83 5.18 -3.27
CA MET A 49 -4.27 5.17 -3.02
C MET A 49 -5.02 6.02 -4.06
N GLU A 50 -6.31 5.74 -4.23
CA GLU A 50 -7.17 6.39 -5.23
C GLU A 50 -6.59 6.31 -6.65
N THR A 51 -6.13 5.13 -7.02
CA THR A 51 -5.55 4.93 -8.36
C THR A 51 -6.59 5.06 -9.46
N HIS A 52 -7.83 4.70 -9.18
CA HIS A 52 -8.97 4.69 -10.12
C HIS A 52 -8.71 3.83 -11.37
N VAL A 53 -7.76 2.91 -11.29
CA VAL A 53 -7.35 2.01 -12.35
C VAL A 53 -7.13 0.62 -11.77
N GLY A 54 -7.74 -0.38 -12.39
CA GLY A 54 -7.60 -1.78 -12.00
C GLY A 54 -7.24 -2.68 -13.18
N GLY A 55 -7.20 -3.99 -12.92
CA GLY A 55 -7.00 -5.04 -13.92
C GLY A 55 -5.72 -4.89 -14.74
N ASP A 56 -5.80 -5.21 -16.02
CA ASP A 56 -4.62 -5.20 -16.90
C ASP A 56 -4.04 -3.81 -17.09
N ARG A 57 -4.88 -2.77 -17.05
CA ARG A 57 -4.39 -1.40 -17.17
C ARG A 57 -3.51 -0.99 -15.99
N ALA A 58 -3.83 -1.44 -14.78
CA ALA A 58 -2.96 -1.24 -13.60
C ALA A 58 -1.61 -1.90 -13.80
N LYS A 59 -1.57 -3.13 -14.30
CA LYS A 59 -0.32 -3.85 -14.61
C LYS A 59 0.51 -3.13 -15.67
N GLU A 60 -0.12 -2.65 -16.74
CA GLU A 60 0.58 -1.89 -17.79
C GLU A 60 1.26 -0.65 -17.21
N ILE A 61 0.57 0.11 -16.36
CA ILE A 61 1.13 1.31 -15.76
C ILE A 61 2.27 0.96 -14.81
N THR A 62 2.07 -0.01 -13.90
CA THR A 62 3.09 -0.36 -12.89
C THR A 62 4.33 -1.01 -13.50
N ASN A 63 4.21 -1.71 -14.61
CA ASN A 63 5.37 -2.25 -15.34
C ASN A 63 6.32 -1.18 -15.88
N LEU A 64 5.85 0.07 -16.01
CA LEU A 64 6.67 1.20 -16.43
C LEU A 64 7.31 1.96 -15.26
N LEU A 65 7.01 1.57 -14.03
CA LEU A 65 7.53 2.21 -12.82
C LEU A 65 8.79 1.51 -12.32
N PRO A 66 9.65 2.21 -11.55
CA PRO A 66 10.91 1.66 -11.05
C PRO A 66 10.71 0.75 -9.82
N PHE A 67 9.76 -0.17 -9.89
CA PHE A 67 9.48 -1.20 -8.90
C PHE A 67 9.25 -2.53 -9.62
N ASP A 68 9.78 -3.60 -9.08
CA ASP A 68 9.69 -4.93 -9.67
C ASP A 68 8.66 -5.84 -8.96
N GLY A 69 8.10 -5.41 -7.85
CA GLY A 69 6.99 -6.06 -7.17
C GLY A 69 5.76 -5.17 -7.14
N ALA A 70 4.57 -5.75 -7.29
CA ALA A 70 3.30 -5.02 -7.26
C ALA A 70 2.14 -5.90 -6.81
N PHE A 71 1.29 -5.34 -5.92
CA PHE A 71 -0.08 -5.80 -5.67
C PHE A 71 -1.07 -4.72 -6.06
N HIS A 72 -2.20 -5.12 -6.63
CA HIS A 72 -3.28 -4.23 -7.00
C HIS A 72 -4.59 -4.76 -6.45
N THR A 73 -5.44 -3.87 -5.93
CA THR A 73 -6.84 -4.20 -5.68
C THR A 73 -7.67 -3.92 -6.92
N ASP A 74 -8.80 -4.61 -7.02
CA ASP A 74 -9.80 -4.25 -8.01
C ASP A 74 -10.46 -2.92 -7.65
N THR A 75 -10.89 -2.19 -8.65
CA THR A 75 -11.67 -0.98 -8.47
C THR A 75 -13.16 -1.30 -8.63
N ILE A 76 -14.00 -0.63 -7.84
CA ILE A 76 -15.45 -0.65 -8.04
C ILE A 76 -15.80 0.50 -8.98
N GLY A 77 -15.96 0.17 -10.27
CA GLY A 77 -16.14 1.18 -11.29
C GLY A 77 -14.88 2.05 -11.45
N TYR A 78 -15.05 3.37 -11.32
CA TYR A 78 -13.95 4.35 -11.41
C TYR A 78 -13.51 4.89 -10.05
N SER A 79 -13.94 4.26 -8.96
CA SER A 79 -13.60 4.72 -7.61
C SER A 79 -12.65 3.77 -6.89
N GLY A 80 -11.87 4.33 -5.99
CA GLY A 80 -10.92 3.57 -5.17
C GLY A 80 -9.65 3.18 -5.92
N GLY A 81 -9.18 1.98 -5.64
CA GLY A 81 -7.93 1.44 -6.15
C GLY A 81 -6.77 1.67 -5.20
N LEU A 82 -6.11 0.58 -4.85
CA LEU A 82 -5.00 0.54 -3.91
C LEU A 82 -3.90 -0.32 -4.51
N TRP A 83 -2.69 0.24 -4.60
CA TRP A 83 -1.51 -0.46 -5.07
C TRP A 83 -0.43 -0.47 -4.00
N VAL A 84 0.29 -1.58 -3.92
CA VAL A 84 1.51 -1.70 -3.13
C VAL A 84 2.63 -2.08 -4.08
N LEU A 85 3.64 -1.23 -4.17
CA LEU A 85 4.80 -1.38 -5.06
C LEU A 85 6.06 -1.49 -4.22
N TRP A 86 6.98 -2.37 -4.59
CA TRP A 86 8.23 -2.55 -3.84
C TRP A 86 9.40 -2.97 -4.72
N ASN A 87 10.60 -2.83 -4.16
CA ASN A 87 11.83 -3.32 -4.76
C ASN A 87 12.23 -4.64 -4.09
N THR A 88 12.33 -5.72 -4.85
CA THR A 88 12.64 -7.06 -4.35
C THR A 88 14.08 -7.24 -3.92
N ASP A 89 14.97 -6.34 -4.26
CA ASP A 89 16.33 -6.28 -3.74
C ASP A 89 16.40 -5.80 -2.28
N ARG A 90 15.35 -5.16 -1.79
CA ARG A 90 15.26 -4.62 -0.42
C ARG A 90 14.29 -5.38 0.47
N VAL A 91 13.13 -5.74 -0.05
CA VAL A 91 12.07 -6.44 0.67
C VAL A 91 11.37 -7.46 -0.24
N ASP A 92 10.88 -8.53 0.36
CA ASP A 92 9.92 -9.44 -0.28
C ASP A 92 8.56 -9.27 0.39
N LEU A 93 7.51 -9.15 -0.40
CA LEU A 93 6.14 -9.13 0.07
C LEU A 93 5.40 -10.39 -0.38
N ALA A 94 4.79 -11.07 0.58
CA ALA A 94 3.90 -12.20 0.33
C ALA A 94 2.46 -11.78 0.67
N LEU A 95 1.57 -11.82 -0.32
CA LEU A 95 0.17 -11.49 -0.14
C LEU A 95 -0.51 -12.52 0.78
N LEU A 96 -1.16 -12.06 1.83
CA LEU A 96 -1.98 -12.89 2.74
C LEU A 96 -3.44 -12.84 2.30
N SER A 97 -3.99 -11.67 2.14
CA SER A 97 -5.35 -11.43 1.64
C SER A 97 -5.52 -10.01 1.17
N SER A 98 -6.52 -9.76 0.34
CA SER A 98 -6.90 -8.43 -0.08
C SER A 98 -8.37 -8.36 -0.45
N THR A 99 -8.93 -7.18 -0.29
CA THR A 99 -10.23 -6.78 -0.84
C THR A 99 -10.05 -5.44 -1.59
N GLU A 100 -11.14 -4.82 -1.99
CA GLU A 100 -11.08 -3.49 -2.58
C GLU A 100 -10.65 -2.39 -1.59
N GLN A 101 -10.70 -2.66 -0.28
CA GLN A 101 -10.39 -1.69 0.77
C GLN A 101 -9.02 -1.91 1.44
N GLU A 102 -8.46 -3.11 1.37
CA GLU A 102 -7.21 -3.42 2.07
C GLU A 102 -6.34 -4.44 1.33
N ILE A 103 -5.05 -4.35 1.60
CA ILE A 103 -4.05 -5.36 1.23
C ILE A 103 -3.28 -5.75 2.49
N HIS A 104 -3.25 -7.04 2.81
CA HIS A 104 -2.48 -7.60 3.90
C HIS A 104 -1.33 -8.42 3.34
N ALA A 105 -0.12 -8.12 3.75
CA ALA A 105 1.08 -8.80 3.30
C ALA A 105 2.07 -9.06 4.44
N GLU A 106 2.79 -10.17 4.36
CA GLU A 106 3.99 -10.37 5.14
C GLU A 106 5.16 -9.69 4.41
N VAL A 107 5.87 -8.83 5.11
CA VAL A 107 7.09 -8.18 4.63
C VAL A 107 8.29 -8.89 5.22
N LYS A 108 9.17 -9.38 4.36
CA LYS A 108 10.45 -9.95 4.74
C LYS A 108 11.57 -9.03 4.27
N VAL A 109 12.34 -8.51 5.22
CA VAL A 109 13.46 -7.62 4.91
C VAL A 109 14.65 -8.44 4.42
N ARG A 110 15.21 -8.05 3.25
CA ARG A 110 16.39 -8.73 2.69
C ARG A 110 17.59 -8.59 3.60
N PHE A 111 18.44 -9.61 3.62
CA PHE A 111 19.68 -9.68 4.40
C PHE A 111 19.50 -9.60 5.91
N THR A 112 18.28 -9.71 6.41
CA THR A 112 17.94 -9.89 7.82
C THR A 112 16.94 -11.02 7.95
N ASN A 113 16.78 -11.58 9.15
CA ASN A 113 15.72 -12.56 9.44
C ASN A 113 14.46 -11.87 10.00
N THR A 114 14.26 -10.62 9.63
CA THR A 114 13.15 -9.81 10.15
C THR A 114 11.94 -9.91 9.21
N SER A 115 10.83 -10.36 9.79
CA SER A 115 9.51 -10.35 9.12
C SER A 115 8.51 -9.59 9.97
N TRP A 116 7.57 -8.92 9.30
CA TRP A 116 6.48 -8.19 9.93
C TRP A 116 5.26 -8.16 9.02
N LEU A 117 4.10 -7.85 9.59
CA LEU A 117 2.87 -7.71 8.83
C LEU A 117 2.64 -6.26 8.42
N PHE A 118 2.21 -6.08 7.21
CA PHE A 118 1.81 -4.78 6.68
C PHE A 118 0.39 -4.85 6.14
N SER A 119 -0.49 -4.05 6.73
CA SER A 119 -1.85 -3.86 6.24
C SER A 119 -2.00 -2.44 5.73
N VAL A 120 -2.34 -2.33 4.46
CA VAL A 120 -2.61 -1.06 3.80
C VAL A 120 -4.10 -0.92 3.62
N VAL A 121 -4.65 0.20 4.04
CA VAL A 121 -6.09 0.45 4.08
C VAL A 121 -6.44 1.69 3.27
N TYR A 122 -7.45 1.55 2.42
CA TYR A 122 -8.20 2.66 1.85
C TYR A 122 -9.69 2.36 2.02
N ALA A 123 -10.22 2.77 3.17
CA ALA A 123 -11.55 2.38 3.60
C ALA A 123 -12.65 3.07 2.80
N SER A 124 -13.76 2.38 2.61
CA SER A 124 -14.96 2.95 1.99
C SER A 124 -15.53 4.11 2.81
N LEU A 125 -16.16 5.06 2.13
CA LEU A 125 -16.97 6.10 2.76
C LEU A 125 -18.26 5.52 3.37
N ARG A 126 -18.67 4.33 2.94
CA ARG A 126 -19.88 3.67 3.43
C ARG A 126 -19.59 2.88 4.71
N ASN A 127 -20.34 3.19 5.76
CA ASN A 127 -20.14 2.57 7.07
C ASN A 127 -20.27 1.04 7.05
N VAL A 128 -21.25 0.51 6.30
CA VAL A 128 -21.48 -0.95 6.20
C VAL A 128 -20.26 -1.66 5.59
N GLU A 129 -19.64 -1.06 4.58
CA GLU A 129 -18.44 -1.61 3.94
C GLU A 129 -17.22 -1.52 4.88
N ARG A 130 -17.09 -0.43 5.65
CA ARG A 130 -16.03 -0.30 6.66
C ARG A 130 -16.16 -1.34 7.78
N GLN A 131 -17.36 -1.81 8.14
CA GLN A 131 -17.51 -2.89 9.11
C GLN A 131 -16.83 -4.18 8.64
N VAL A 132 -16.95 -4.50 7.34
CA VAL A 132 -16.23 -5.65 6.75
C VAL A 132 -14.73 -5.48 6.87
N LEU A 133 -14.20 -4.27 6.64
CA LEU A 133 -12.80 -3.97 6.85
C LEU A 133 -12.36 -4.23 8.29
N TRP A 134 -13.14 -3.78 9.27
CA TRP A 134 -12.82 -4.02 10.70
C TRP A 134 -12.80 -5.50 11.05
N GLU A 135 -13.76 -6.28 10.53
CA GLU A 135 -13.80 -7.74 10.72
C GLU A 135 -12.57 -8.42 10.09
N ASN A 136 -12.15 -7.99 8.90
CA ASN A 136 -10.94 -8.49 8.24
C ASN A 136 -9.67 -8.17 9.05
N LEU A 137 -9.55 -6.95 9.57
CA LEU A 137 -8.43 -6.56 10.43
C LEU A 137 -8.40 -7.40 11.72
N MET A 138 -9.54 -7.66 12.33
CA MET A 138 -9.64 -8.54 13.51
C MET A 138 -9.17 -9.96 13.16
N SER A 139 -9.59 -10.50 12.01
CA SER A 139 -9.15 -11.81 11.55
C SER A 139 -7.64 -11.89 11.34
N VAL A 140 -7.03 -10.84 10.80
CA VAL A 140 -5.56 -10.78 10.67
C VAL A 140 -4.88 -10.78 12.04
N ALA A 141 -5.42 -10.03 13.00
CA ALA A 141 -4.91 -10.00 14.37
C ALA A 141 -4.95 -11.38 15.05
N ASP A 142 -6.03 -12.13 14.82
CA ASP A 142 -6.22 -13.45 15.43
C ASP A 142 -5.32 -14.53 14.79
N LEU A 143 -4.99 -14.40 13.51
CA LEU A 143 -4.26 -15.42 12.76
C LEU A 143 -2.74 -15.25 12.79
N HIS A 144 -2.23 -14.10 13.20
CA HIS A 144 -0.80 -13.76 13.09
C HIS A 144 -0.25 -13.16 14.38
N ASN A 145 1.02 -13.52 14.69
CA ASN A 145 1.73 -13.04 15.87
C ASN A 145 2.95 -12.16 15.53
N LEU A 146 3.17 -11.85 14.27
CA LEU A 146 4.27 -10.98 13.86
C LEU A 146 4.00 -9.51 14.26
N PRO A 147 5.04 -8.70 14.43
CA PRO A 147 4.86 -7.25 14.53
C PRO A 147 4.03 -6.75 13.35
N TRP A 148 3.09 -5.86 13.62
CA TRP A 148 2.08 -5.46 12.64
C TRP A 148 1.99 -3.94 12.51
N VAL A 149 2.10 -3.47 11.27
CA VAL A 149 1.89 -2.06 10.92
C VAL A 149 0.65 -1.95 10.05
N ILE A 150 -0.24 -1.07 10.44
CA ILE A 150 -1.44 -0.71 9.68
C ILE A 150 -1.31 0.75 9.27
N ALA A 151 -1.48 1.03 8.00
CA ALA A 151 -1.36 2.39 7.48
C ALA A 151 -2.32 2.63 6.32
N GLY A 152 -2.73 3.86 6.12
CA GLY A 152 -3.62 4.25 5.03
C GLY A 152 -4.66 5.28 5.43
N ASP A 153 -5.75 5.32 4.70
CA ASP A 153 -6.89 6.19 4.94
C ASP A 153 -8.10 5.38 5.39
N PHE A 154 -8.50 5.56 6.63
CA PHE A 154 -9.64 4.84 7.23
C PHE A 154 -10.98 5.50 6.94
N ASN A 155 -10.98 6.71 6.35
CA ASN A 155 -12.20 7.49 6.05
C ASN A 155 -13.20 7.57 7.23
N GLU A 156 -12.67 7.53 8.47
CA GLU A 156 -13.46 7.75 9.65
C GLU A 156 -13.60 9.25 9.92
N PRO A 157 -14.84 9.76 10.07
CA PRO A 157 -15.00 11.13 10.46
C PRO A 157 -14.42 11.34 11.85
N LEU A 158 -13.52 12.32 11.97
CA LEU A 158 -13.11 12.77 13.29
C LEU A 158 -14.35 13.28 14.01
N LEU A 159 -14.71 12.65 15.11
CA LEU A 159 -15.75 13.17 16.00
C LEU A 159 -15.33 14.55 16.47
N SER A 160 -16.02 15.56 16.00
CA SER A 160 -15.87 16.95 16.44
C SER A 160 -16.51 17.15 17.82
#